data_b607b7ae2514717e30cad1a8bdb8977e
#
_entry.id   b607b7ae2514717e30cad1a8bdb8977e
#
_cell.length_a   1.000
_cell.length_b   1.000
_cell.length_c   1.000
_cell.angle_alpha   90.00
_cell.angle_beta   90.00
_cell.angle_gamma   90.00
#
_symmetry.space_group_name_H-M   'P 1'
#
loop_
_entity.id
_entity.type
_entity.pdbx_description
1 polymer ?
#
loop_
_entity_poly.entity_id
_entity_poly.type
_entity_poly.pdbx_seq_one_letter_code
_entity_poly.pdbx_strand_id
1 'polypeptide(L)'
;MKFKRPVYFDNINLVSIILLPLTLVTFIFNSFKKLSLKEKFKIKTICVGNIYLGGTGKTPLVLKIDKILKNKFKTVIIKKKYLDQEDEQKILKQNSNLICLGDRKKALMNAVKKNYKVAILDDGLQEKGINYDISIACFNSSDAVGNGFLLPAGPLRENLGELRNYDAVFLNGEKNNIKFLKVIKKIKKKLKIFQTKYVPINLKSFDLNKNYLFFCGLGNPNEFERTLLKYKFKIKKKKNIS
;
A
#
# COMPACT_ATOMS: atom_id res chain seq x y z
N MET A 1 -2.29 4.78 -18.65
CA MET A 1 -3.07 3.52 -18.71
C MET A 1 -3.23 2.98 -17.30
N LYS A 2 -4.41 2.98 -16.70
CA LYS A 2 -4.60 2.41 -15.37
C LYS A 2 -4.55 0.89 -15.47
N PHE A 3 -3.70 0.24 -14.67
CA PHE A 3 -3.56 -1.21 -14.64
C PHE A 3 -4.86 -1.85 -14.14
N LYS A 4 -5.58 -2.56 -15.01
CA LYS A 4 -6.74 -3.36 -14.63
C LYS A 4 -6.23 -4.70 -14.11
N ARG A 5 -6.53 -5.01 -12.84
CA ARG A 5 -6.09 -6.26 -12.21
C ARG A 5 -6.62 -7.47 -13.00
N PRO A 6 -5.77 -8.37 -13.46
CA PRO A 6 -6.18 -9.57 -14.17
C PRO A 6 -7.00 -10.50 -13.25
N VAL A 7 -8.02 -11.15 -13.80
CA VAL A 7 -8.90 -12.07 -13.06
C VAL A 7 -8.12 -13.26 -12.47
N TYR A 8 -7.09 -13.75 -13.17
CA TYR A 8 -6.25 -14.86 -12.70
C TYR A 8 -5.36 -14.52 -11.49
N PHE A 9 -5.32 -13.25 -11.06
CA PHE A 9 -4.65 -12.88 -9.80
C PHE A 9 -5.45 -13.27 -8.56
N ASP A 10 -6.75 -13.50 -8.69
CA ASP A 10 -7.62 -13.79 -7.55
C ASP A 10 -7.61 -15.28 -7.19
N ASN A 11 -7.56 -16.16 -8.21
CA ASN A 11 -7.58 -17.61 -8.06
C ASN A 11 -6.59 -18.28 -9.01
N ILE A 12 -6.10 -19.46 -8.61
CA ILE A 12 -5.25 -20.29 -9.47
C ILE A 12 -6.09 -20.80 -10.64
N ASN A 13 -5.62 -20.55 -11.86
CA ASN A 13 -6.22 -21.03 -13.10
C ASN A 13 -5.15 -21.37 -14.14
N LEU A 14 -5.56 -21.84 -15.32
CA LEU A 14 -4.65 -22.27 -16.38
C LEU A 14 -3.65 -21.17 -16.77
N VAL A 15 -4.11 -19.91 -16.89
CA VAL A 15 -3.22 -18.78 -17.24
C VAL A 15 -2.15 -18.57 -16.17
N SER A 16 -2.52 -18.62 -14.90
CA SER A 16 -1.55 -18.48 -13.81
C SER A 16 -0.52 -19.61 -13.79
N ILE A 17 -0.92 -20.84 -14.15
CA ILE A 17 -0.02 -22.00 -14.22
C ILE A 17 0.96 -21.85 -15.41
N ILE A 18 0.47 -21.48 -16.60
CA ILE A 18 1.31 -21.23 -17.77
C ILE A 18 2.37 -20.13 -17.51
N LEU A 19 2.01 -19.12 -16.70
CA LEU A 19 2.91 -18.02 -16.39
C LEU A 19 3.89 -18.35 -15.24
N LEU A 20 3.76 -19.47 -14.53
CA LEU A 20 4.65 -19.85 -13.43
C LEU A 20 6.14 -19.85 -13.80
N PRO A 21 6.59 -20.40 -14.94
CA PRO A 21 8.01 -20.38 -15.29
C PRO A 21 8.59 -18.95 -15.34
N LEU A 22 7.79 -17.96 -15.79
CA LEU A 22 8.22 -16.56 -15.86
C LEU A 22 8.39 -15.93 -14.49
N THR A 23 7.78 -16.48 -13.42
CA THR A 23 7.99 -16.01 -12.05
C THR A 23 9.42 -16.21 -11.56
N LEU A 24 10.17 -17.17 -12.15
CA LEU A 24 11.59 -17.37 -11.86
C LEU A 24 12.41 -16.11 -12.15
N VAL A 25 12.11 -15.41 -13.24
CA VAL A 25 12.77 -14.14 -13.59
C VAL A 25 12.54 -13.11 -12.47
N THR A 26 11.29 -12.95 -12.02
CA THR A 26 10.95 -12.03 -10.93
C THR A 26 11.62 -12.45 -9.61
N PHE A 27 11.66 -13.74 -9.33
CA PHE A 27 12.31 -14.27 -8.14
C PHE A 27 13.83 -14.01 -8.15
N ILE A 28 14.51 -14.30 -9.25
CA ILE A 28 15.95 -14.04 -9.45
C ILE A 28 16.24 -12.54 -9.30
N PHE A 29 15.48 -11.68 -9.96
CA PHE A 29 15.64 -10.23 -9.88
C PHE A 29 15.46 -9.69 -8.45
N ASN A 30 14.46 -10.20 -7.72
CA ASN A 30 14.27 -9.84 -6.31
C ASN A 30 15.40 -10.35 -5.42
N SER A 31 15.99 -11.51 -5.74
CA SER A 31 17.13 -12.07 -5.00
C SER A 31 18.38 -11.21 -5.17
N PHE A 32 18.67 -10.75 -6.39
CA PHE A 32 19.78 -9.81 -6.63
C PHE A 32 19.61 -8.49 -5.88
N LYS A 33 18.40 -7.94 -5.82
CA LYS A 33 18.13 -6.72 -5.04
C LYS A 33 18.45 -6.87 -3.55
N LYS A 34 18.34 -8.07 -2.98
CA LYS A 34 18.67 -8.32 -1.57
C LYS A 34 20.16 -8.23 -1.26
N LEU A 35 21.03 -8.41 -2.26
CA LEU A 35 22.47 -8.30 -2.12
C LEU A 35 22.95 -6.83 -2.02
N SER A 36 22.08 -5.86 -2.26
CA SER A 36 22.44 -4.43 -2.16
C SER A 36 22.84 -4.06 -0.73
N LEU A 37 23.95 -3.38 -0.59
CA LEU A 37 24.39 -2.80 0.68
C LEU A 37 23.33 -1.80 1.16
N LYS A 38 22.88 -1.99 2.41
CA LYS A 38 21.88 -1.15 3.03
C LYS A 38 22.54 0.06 3.67
N GLU A 39 22.12 1.24 3.22
CA GLU A 39 22.57 2.52 3.75
C GLU A 39 21.60 3.03 4.82
N LYS A 40 22.14 3.52 5.94
CA LYS A 40 21.37 4.18 6.99
C LYS A 40 21.57 5.69 6.91
N PHE A 41 20.49 6.43 6.99
CA PHE A 41 20.49 7.89 6.89
C PHE A 41 20.40 8.55 8.27
N LYS A 42 20.95 9.77 8.40
CA LYS A 42 20.88 10.58 9.64
C LYS A 42 19.49 11.22 9.84
N ILE A 43 18.45 10.45 9.57
CA ILE A 43 17.02 10.82 9.74
C ILE A 43 16.26 9.54 10.08
N LYS A 44 15.26 9.63 10.96
CA LYS A 44 14.40 8.48 11.23
C LYS A 44 13.51 8.18 10.04
N THR A 45 13.43 6.91 9.65
CA THR A 45 12.75 6.48 8.43
C THR A 45 11.64 5.50 8.73
N ILE A 46 10.44 5.79 8.22
CA ILE A 46 9.28 4.89 8.27
C ILE A 46 8.90 4.55 6.83
N CYS A 47 9.03 3.31 6.45
CA CYS A 47 8.66 2.85 5.12
C CYS A 47 7.28 2.19 5.15
N VAL A 48 6.36 2.70 4.35
CA VAL A 48 5.03 2.11 4.12
C VAL A 48 4.98 1.62 2.69
N GLY A 49 4.66 0.36 2.49
CA GLY A 49 4.58 -0.21 1.16
C GLY A 49 3.68 -1.43 1.10
N ASN A 50 3.66 -2.10 -0.03
CA ASN A 50 2.97 -3.37 -0.19
C ASN A 50 3.85 -4.35 -0.96
N ILE A 51 3.58 -5.64 -0.77
CA ILE A 51 4.28 -6.73 -1.47
C ILE A 51 3.42 -7.37 -2.55
N TYR A 52 2.23 -6.80 -2.84
CA TYR A 52 1.39 -7.25 -3.95
C TYR A 52 0.82 -6.05 -4.74
N LEU A 53 0.38 -6.30 -5.97
CA LEU A 53 -0.27 -5.28 -6.81
C LEU A 53 -1.73 -5.10 -6.40
N GLY A 54 -2.11 -3.84 -6.12
CA GLY A 54 -3.48 -3.47 -5.78
C GLY A 54 -3.57 -2.28 -4.83
N GLY A 55 -4.78 -1.81 -4.63
CA GLY A 55 -5.11 -0.74 -3.68
C GLY A 55 -5.10 -1.25 -2.25
N THR A 56 -4.04 -0.98 -1.51
CA THR A 56 -3.84 -1.46 -0.13
C THR A 56 -4.03 -0.38 0.93
N GLY A 57 -4.33 0.86 0.52
CA GLY A 57 -4.47 1.98 1.44
C GLY A 57 -3.14 2.57 1.94
N LYS A 58 -2.04 2.42 1.21
CA LYS A 58 -0.72 2.99 1.57
C LYS A 58 -0.77 4.49 1.78
N THR A 59 -1.22 5.23 0.78
CA THR A 59 -1.23 6.70 0.81
C THR A 59 -2.06 7.28 1.96
N PRO A 60 -3.28 6.80 2.25
CA PRO A 60 -4.01 7.19 3.45
C PRO A 60 -3.27 6.88 4.75
N LEU A 61 -2.57 5.73 4.83
CA LEU A 61 -1.78 5.37 6.01
C LEU A 61 -0.59 6.31 6.19
N VAL A 62 0.14 6.62 5.12
CA VAL A 62 1.27 7.57 5.12
C VAL A 62 0.81 8.93 5.66
N LEU A 63 -0.30 9.46 5.14
CA LEU A 63 -0.90 10.71 5.61
C LEU A 63 -1.32 10.65 7.09
N LYS A 64 -1.87 9.51 7.54
CA LYS A 64 -2.25 9.33 8.94
C LYS A 64 -1.04 9.29 9.86
N ILE A 65 0.04 8.61 9.47
CA ILE A 65 1.29 8.57 10.23
C ILE A 65 1.89 9.99 10.30
N ASP A 66 1.94 10.70 9.18
CA ASP A 66 2.42 12.08 9.14
C ASP A 66 1.61 12.98 10.09
N LYS A 67 0.27 12.91 10.01
CA LYS A 67 -0.62 13.68 10.89
C LYS A 67 -0.39 13.41 12.39
N ILE A 68 -0.04 12.18 12.77
CA ILE A 68 0.26 11.81 14.15
C ILE A 68 1.62 12.37 14.58
N LEU A 69 2.62 12.30 13.69
CA LEU A 69 4.01 12.63 14.04
C LEU A 69 4.33 14.12 13.93
N LYS A 70 3.68 14.85 13.00
CA LYS A 70 3.98 16.27 12.73
C LYS A 70 3.79 17.22 13.92
N ASN A 71 3.01 16.80 14.92
CA ASN A 71 2.85 17.58 16.15
C ASN A 71 4.07 17.53 17.08
N LYS A 72 4.94 16.52 16.88
CA LYS A 72 6.13 16.31 17.74
C LYS A 72 7.45 16.44 16.97
N PHE A 73 7.42 16.22 15.67
CA PHE A 73 8.61 16.16 14.82
C PHE A 73 8.40 16.92 13.52
N LYS A 74 9.46 17.50 12.97
CA LYS A 74 9.46 18.02 11.61
C LYS A 74 9.48 16.83 10.64
N THR A 75 8.33 16.51 10.05
CA THR A 75 8.12 15.35 9.19
C THR A 75 8.14 15.71 7.72
N VAL A 76 8.48 14.76 6.86
CA VAL A 76 8.38 14.85 5.41
C VAL A 76 7.97 13.50 4.83
N ILE A 77 7.11 13.53 3.82
CA ILE A 77 6.78 12.37 3.02
C ILE A 77 7.74 12.31 1.82
N ILE A 78 8.26 11.11 1.56
CA ILE A 78 9.10 10.84 0.39
C ILE A 78 8.35 9.89 -0.54
N LYS A 79 8.14 10.31 -1.78
CA LYS A 79 7.55 9.50 -2.85
C LYS A 79 8.47 9.51 -4.06
N LYS A 80 8.63 8.35 -4.70
CA LYS A 80 9.31 8.27 -5.99
C LYS A 80 8.45 8.95 -7.06
N LYS A 81 9.08 9.78 -7.90
CA LYS A 81 8.39 10.48 -8.98
C LYS A 81 8.01 9.50 -10.08
N TYR A 82 6.72 9.42 -10.39
CA TYR A 82 6.16 8.69 -11.52
C TYR A 82 5.21 9.63 -12.28
N LEU A 83 5.26 9.61 -13.61
CA LEU A 83 4.43 10.48 -14.46
C LEU A 83 2.94 10.10 -14.38
N ASP A 84 2.66 8.83 -14.16
CA ASP A 84 1.30 8.27 -14.10
C ASP A 84 0.63 8.35 -12.71
N GLN A 85 1.30 8.94 -11.70
CA GLN A 85 0.80 9.06 -10.32
C GLN A 85 0.71 10.51 -9.83
N GLU A 86 0.42 11.43 -10.73
CA GLU A 86 0.32 12.86 -10.39
C GLU A 86 -0.78 13.16 -9.38
N ASP A 87 -1.91 12.44 -9.46
CA ASP A 87 -3.04 12.63 -8.54
C ASP A 87 -2.66 12.31 -7.10
N GLU A 88 -1.95 11.19 -6.88
CA GLU A 88 -1.44 10.83 -5.55
C GLU A 88 -0.41 11.84 -5.05
N GLN A 89 0.47 12.34 -5.93
CA GLN A 89 1.46 13.37 -5.57
C GLN A 89 0.78 14.68 -5.18
N LYS A 90 -0.28 15.10 -5.89
CA LYS A 90 -1.08 16.28 -5.54
C LYS A 90 -1.72 16.15 -4.17
N ILE A 91 -2.35 15.01 -3.88
CA ILE A 91 -2.98 14.73 -2.58
C ILE A 91 -1.93 14.83 -1.45
N LEU A 92 -0.76 14.21 -1.63
CA LEU A 92 0.31 14.26 -0.64
C LEU A 92 0.83 15.68 -0.44
N LYS A 93 1.05 16.43 -1.51
CA LYS A 93 1.56 17.82 -1.46
C LYS A 93 0.59 18.79 -0.79
N GLN A 94 -0.72 18.60 -0.96
CA GLN A 94 -1.74 19.44 -0.33
C GLN A 94 -1.86 19.21 1.19
N ASN A 95 -1.51 18.01 1.68
CA ASN A 95 -1.75 17.61 3.07
C ASN A 95 -0.48 17.55 3.92
N SER A 96 0.72 17.55 3.30
CA SER A 96 1.98 17.31 4.00
C SER A 96 3.18 17.91 3.27
N ASN A 97 4.32 18.00 3.96
CA ASN A 97 5.59 18.29 3.30
C ASN A 97 5.97 17.09 2.42
N LEU A 98 6.18 17.31 1.13
CA LEU A 98 6.51 16.26 0.16
C LEU A 98 7.86 16.53 -0.50
N ILE A 99 8.70 15.50 -0.56
CA ILE A 99 9.86 15.43 -1.46
C ILE A 99 9.60 14.30 -2.46
N CYS A 100 9.47 14.69 -3.74
CA CYS A 100 9.20 13.77 -4.84
C CYS A 100 10.34 13.81 -5.84
N LEU A 101 11.21 12.79 -5.81
CA LEU A 101 12.37 12.65 -6.69
C LEU A 101 12.38 11.25 -7.32
N GLY A 102 13.12 11.09 -8.44
CA GLY A 102 13.30 9.79 -9.10
C GLY A 102 14.10 8.78 -8.27
N ASP A 103 14.95 9.26 -7.36
CA ASP A 103 15.79 8.46 -6.47
C ASP A 103 15.45 8.76 -5.00
N ARG A 104 15.11 7.71 -4.23
CA ARG A 104 14.75 7.82 -2.81
C ARG A 104 15.93 8.14 -1.90
N LYS A 105 17.14 7.67 -2.23
CA LYS A 105 18.35 8.02 -1.45
C LYS A 105 18.65 9.50 -1.57
N LYS A 106 18.60 10.06 -2.79
CA LYS A 106 18.74 11.51 -3.02
C LYS A 106 17.64 12.30 -2.29
N ALA A 107 16.42 11.79 -2.26
CA ALA A 107 15.32 12.40 -1.52
C ALA A 107 15.56 12.41 -0.01
N LEU A 108 16.09 11.32 0.56
CA LEU A 108 16.47 11.23 1.98
C LEU A 108 17.62 12.19 2.31
N MET A 109 18.65 12.28 1.47
CA MET A 109 19.73 13.26 1.65
C MET A 109 19.22 14.70 1.65
N ASN A 110 18.27 15.01 0.74
CA ASN A 110 17.63 16.33 0.70
C ASN A 110 16.82 16.59 1.99
N ALA A 111 16.09 15.58 2.49
CA ALA A 111 15.36 15.69 3.74
C ALA A 111 16.28 15.97 4.94
N VAL A 112 17.45 15.31 5.01
CA VAL A 112 18.47 15.57 6.02
C VAL A 112 18.98 17.01 5.92
N LYS A 113 19.37 17.48 4.72
CA LYS A 113 19.82 18.85 4.48
C LYS A 113 18.80 19.91 4.91
N LYS A 114 17.48 19.61 4.77
CA LYS A 114 16.39 20.49 5.19
C LYS A 114 16.00 20.35 6.67
N ASN A 115 16.83 19.64 7.46
CA ASN A 115 16.64 19.43 8.90
C ASN A 115 15.31 18.76 9.28
N TYR A 116 14.76 17.89 8.42
CA TYR A 116 13.65 17.01 8.81
C TYR A 116 14.14 15.95 9.80
N LYS A 117 13.29 15.56 10.73
CA LYS A 117 13.60 14.58 11.78
C LYS A 117 13.06 13.18 11.46
N VAL A 118 11.93 13.13 10.74
CA VAL A 118 11.30 11.87 10.33
C VAL A 118 10.93 11.95 8.85
N ALA A 119 11.34 10.94 8.09
CA ALA A 119 10.94 10.72 6.71
C ALA A 119 10.00 9.52 6.62
N ILE A 120 8.83 9.72 6.01
CA ILE A 120 7.83 8.67 5.78
C ILE A 120 7.87 8.35 4.28
N LEU A 121 8.29 7.13 3.93
CA LEU A 121 8.44 6.74 2.53
C LEU A 121 7.17 6.02 2.04
N ASP A 122 6.58 6.55 0.97
CA ASP A 122 5.44 5.94 0.28
C ASP A 122 5.93 4.96 -0.79
N ASP A 123 5.50 3.69 -0.68
CA ASP A 123 5.83 2.56 -1.57
C ASP A 123 7.33 2.25 -1.71
N GLY A 124 8.04 2.20 -0.57
CA GLY A 124 9.50 2.02 -0.53
C GLY A 124 10.02 0.61 -0.23
N LEU A 125 9.17 -0.39 0.06
CA LEU A 125 9.63 -1.71 0.54
C LEU A 125 10.52 -2.47 -0.45
N GLN A 126 10.37 -2.23 -1.75
CA GLN A 126 11.19 -2.82 -2.80
C GLN A 126 12.57 -2.15 -2.97
N GLU A 127 12.81 -1.03 -2.28
CA GLU A 127 14.11 -0.35 -2.26
C GLU A 127 15.01 -0.99 -1.20
N LYS A 128 15.72 -2.05 -1.58
CA LYS A 128 16.52 -2.84 -0.64
C LYS A 128 17.83 -2.17 -0.21
N GLY A 129 18.26 -1.12 -0.93
CA GLY A 129 19.46 -0.35 -0.62
C GLY A 129 19.30 0.66 0.52
N ILE A 130 18.14 0.71 1.19
CA ILE A 130 17.88 1.60 2.33
C ILE A 130 17.57 0.75 3.57
N ASN A 131 18.23 1.09 4.69
CA ASN A 131 17.95 0.49 6.00
C ASN A 131 16.93 1.36 6.74
N TYR A 132 15.65 0.94 6.70
CA TYR A 132 14.56 1.64 7.37
C TYR A 132 14.57 1.38 8.88
N ASP A 133 14.24 2.41 9.69
CA ASP A 133 14.04 2.22 11.15
C ASP A 133 12.72 1.48 11.43
N ILE A 134 11.67 1.72 10.62
CA ILE A 134 10.38 1.00 10.70
C ILE A 134 9.91 0.69 9.27
N SER A 135 9.47 -0.54 9.05
CA SER A 135 8.93 -1.03 7.79
C SER A 135 7.55 -1.65 7.97
N ILE A 136 6.58 -1.17 7.19
CA ILE A 136 5.16 -1.54 7.32
C ILE A 136 4.65 -2.05 5.99
N ALA A 137 4.18 -3.29 5.95
CA ALA A 137 3.55 -3.88 4.77
C ALA A 137 2.03 -3.73 4.84
N CYS A 138 1.44 -3.08 3.83
CA CYS A 138 0.01 -2.87 3.73
C CYS A 138 -0.65 -3.96 2.87
N PHE A 139 -1.80 -4.45 3.34
CA PHE A 139 -2.65 -5.40 2.62
C PHE A 139 -4.11 -4.94 2.66
N ASN A 140 -4.84 -5.32 1.62
CA ASN A 140 -6.29 -5.29 1.66
C ASN A 140 -6.80 -6.58 2.30
N SER A 141 -7.69 -6.50 3.28
CA SER A 141 -8.22 -7.66 4.00
C SER A 141 -9.09 -8.58 3.14
N SER A 142 -9.73 -8.03 2.09
CA SER A 142 -10.57 -8.80 1.17
C SER A 142 -9.74 -9.61 0.19
N ASP A 143 -8.68 -9.00 -0.36
CA ASP A 143 -7.89 -9.59 -1.43
C ASP A 143 -6.71 -10.42 -0.89
N ALA A 144 -6.25 -10.06 0.34
CA ALA A 144 -5.09 -10.66 0.99
C ALA A 144 -3.87 -10.71 0.05
N VAL A 145 -3.58 -11.88 -0.52
CA VAL A 145 -2.46 -12.12 -1.45
C VAL A 145 -2.91 -12.66 -2.82
N GLY A 146 -4.24 -12.67 -3.08
CA GLY A 146 -4.79 -13.27 -4.29
C GLY A 146 -4.46 -14.75 -4.38
N ASN A 147 -4.03 -15.20 -5.57
CA ASN A 147 -3.61 -16.59 -5.79
C ASN A 147 -2.26 -16.97 -5.14
N GLY A 148 -1.54 -16.01 -4.54
CA GLY A 148 -0.29 -16.24 -3.82
C GLY A 148 0.98 -16.36 -4.68
N PHE A 149 0.87 -16.27 -6.00
CA PHE A 149 2.03 -16.36 -6.90
C PHE A 149 2.70 -14.99 -7.10
N LEU A 150 4.00 -15.05 -7.44
CA LEU A 150 4.75 -13.87 -7.87
C LEU A 150 4.29 -13.42 -9.27
N LEU A 151 4.57 -12.15 -9.59
CA LEU A 151 4.43 -11.65 -10.96
C LEU A 151 5.29 -12.47 -11.93
N PRO A 152 4.80 -12.76 -13.15
CA PRO A 152 3.49 -12.38 -13.70
C PRO A 152 2.36 -13.38 -13.42
N ALA A 153 2.60 -14.55 -12.82
CA ALA A 153 1.58 -15.57 -12.58
C ALA A 153 0.57 -15.19 -11.49
N GLY A 154 0.89 -14.24 -10.63
CA GLY A 154 0.03 -13.73 -9.57
C GLY A 154 0.37 -12.30 -9.19
N PRO A 155 -0.30 -11.75 -8.17
CA PRO A 155 -0.18 -10.35 -7.82
C PRO A 155 1.02 -10.01 -6.94
N LEU A 156 1.81 -10.98 -6.48
CA LEU A 156 2.91 -10.72 -5.55
C LEU A 156 4.11 -10.08 -6.26
N ARG A 157 4.57 -8.95 -5.74
CA ARG A 157 5.82 -8.26 -6.15
C ARG A 157 7.05 -8.90 -5.50
N GLU A 158 6.85 -9.48 -4.32
CA GLU A 158 7.87 -10.17 -3.51
C GLU A 158 7.25 -11.38 -2.82
N ASN A 159 8.09 -12.37 -2.49
CA ASN A 159 7.64 -13.53 -1.75
C ASN A 159 7.04 -13.13 -0.40
N LEU A 160 5.96 -13.78 0.00
CA LEU A 160 5.30 -13.52 1.28
C LEU A 160 6.23 -13.73 2.50
N GLY A 161 7.24 -14.59 2.36
CA GLY A 161 8.30 -14.77 3.36
C GLY A 161 9.07 -13.50 3.72
N GLU A 162 9.05 -12.45 2.85
CA GLU A 162 9.66 -11.15 3.16
C GLU A 162 9.04 -10.47 4.38
N LEU A 163 7.84 -10.87 4.81
CA LEU A 163 7.24 -10.40 6.06
C LEU A 163 8.12 -10.65 7.29
N ARG A 164 9.08 -11.59 7.22
CA ARG A 164 10.08 -11.79 8.29
C ARG A 164 10.95 -10.55 8.50
N ASN A 165 11.17 -9.78 7.46
CA ASN A 165 12.03 -8.60 7.44
C ASN A 165 11.30 -7.30 7.76
N TYR A 166 9.97 -7.36 7.97
CA TYR A 166 9.16 -6.18 8.27
C TYR A 166 8.75 -6.12 9.74
N ASP A 167 8.47 -4.90 10.23
CA ASP A 167 8.15 -4.64 11.64
C ASP A 167 6.66 -4.75 11.90
N ALA A 168 5.82 -4.40 10.92
CA ALA A 168 4.38 -4.44 11.07
C ALA A 168 3.66 -4.75 9.75
N VAL A 169 2.43 -5.22 9.90
CA VAL A 169 1.44 -5.36 8.83
C VAL A 169 0.24 -4.48 9.15
N PHE A 170 -0.18 -3.70 8.15
CA PHE A 170 -1.49 -3.03 8.13
C PHE A 170 -2.44 -3.79 7.22
N LEU A 171 -3.51 -4.29 7.82
CA LEU A 171 -4.58 -5.00 7.13
C LEU A 171 -5.78 -4.06 7.03
N ASN A 172 -5.96 -3.46 5.85
CA ASN A 172 -7.00 -2.48 5.60
C ASN A 172 -8.25 -3.14 5.03
N GLY A 173 -9.41 -2.80 5.57
CA GLY A 173 -10.72 -3.32 5.16
C GLY A 173 -11.47 -3.97 6.31
N GLU A 174 -12.76 -4.27 6.07
CA GLU A 174 -13.65 -4.78 7.12
C GLU A 174 -13.62 -6.30 7.28
N LYS A 175 -13.15 -7.03 6.26
CA LYS A 175 -13.14 -8.48 6.28
C LYS A 175 -12.12 -9.00 7.29
N ASN A 176 -12.60 -9.72 8.29
CA ASN A 176 -11.72 -10.46 9.18
C ASN A 176 -11.19 -11.72 8.48
N ASN A 177 -10.03 -11.60 7.84
CA ASN A 177 -9.43 -12.70 7.08
C ASN A 177 -8.57 -13.58 8.00
N ILE A 178 -9.24 -14.43 8.79
CA ILE A 178 -8.60 -15.32 9.77
C ILE A 178 -7.56 -16.24 9.10
N LYS A 179 -7.84 -16.73 7.89
CA LYS A 179 -6.90 -17.58 7.13
C LYS A 179 -5.59 -16.83 6.87
N PHE A 180 -5.70 -15.59 6.37
CA PHE A 180 -4.52 -14.78 6.09
C PHE A 180 -3.76 -14.38 7.37
N LEU A 181 -4.47 -14.05 8.44
CA LEU A 181 -3.85 -13.78 9.76
C LEU A 181 -3.04 -14.98 10.26
N LYS A 182 -3.56 -16.20 10.13
CA LYS A 182 -2.83 -17.41 10.48
C LYS A 182 -1.55 -17.58 9.64
N VAL A 183 -1.61 -17.30 8.33
CA VAL A 183 -0.44 -17.34 7.44
C VAL A 183 0.62 -16.33 7.88
N ILE A 184 0.24 -15.08 8.14
CA ILE A 184 1.17 -14.04 8.62
C ILE A 184 1.84 -14.47 9.93
N LYS A 185 1.07 -14.98 10.90
CA LYS A 185 1.59 -15.45 12.20
C LYS A 185 2.50 -16.66 12.07
N LYS A 186 2.26 -17.56 11.11
CA LYS A 186 3.16 -18.69 10.81
C LYS A 186 4.51 -18.19 10.27
N ILE A 187 4.54 -17.12 9.47
CA ILE A 187 5.77 -16.54 8.93
C ILE A 187 6.58 -15.86 10.02
N LYS A 188 5.94 -15.01 10.85
CA LYS A 188 6.60 -14.29 11.95
C LYS A 188 5.62 -14.13 13.13
N LYS A 189 5.77 -14.99 14.15
CA LYS A 189 4.86 -15.07 15.32
C LYS A 189 4.68 -13.71 16.03
N LYS A 190 5.77 -12.95 16.19
CA LYS A 190 5.79 -11.64 16.89
C LYS A 190 5.51 -10.45 15.98
N LEU A 191 5.13 -10.64 14.70
CA LEU A 191 4.83 -9.53 13.80
C LEU A 191 3.60 -8.76 14.30
N LYS A 192 3.76 -7.43 14.42
CA LYS A 192 2.66 -6.56 14.81
C LYS A 192 1.66 -6.46 13.67
N ILE A 193 0.37 -6.68 13.96
CA ILE A 193 -0.69 -6.61 12.95
C ILE A 193 -1.71 -5.58 13.42
N PHE A 194 -1.93 -4.57 12.59
CA PHE A 194 -2.94 -3.55 12.81
C PHE A 194 -4.07 -3.74 11.80
N GLN A 195 -5.28 -3.91 12.29
CA GLN A 195 -6.48 -3.94 11.45
C GLN A 195 -7.09 -2.54 11.39
N THR A 196 -7.39 -2.06 10.20
CA THR A 196 -7.95 -0.74 9.95
C THR A 196 -9.12 -0.83 8.99
N LYS A 197 -10.02 0.15 9.07
CA LYS A 197 -11.16 0.28 8.17
C LYS A 197 -11.41 1.73 7.82
N TYR A 198 -12.02 1.97 6.68
CA TYR A 198 -12.53 3.29 6.35
C TYR A 198 -13.84 3.55 7.07
N VAL A 199 -13.95 4.74 7.65
CA VAL A 199 -15.17 5.20 8.30
C VAL A 199 -15.55 6.55 7.71
N PRO A 200 -16.77 6.72 7.18
CA PRO A 200 -17.27 8.03 6.76
C PRO A 200 -17.30 8.99 7.94
N ILE A 201 -16.78 10.20 7.74
CA ILE A 201 -16.70 11.22 8.80
C ILE A 201 -17.83 12.23 8.74
N ASN A 202 -18.55 12.32 7.63
CA ASN A 202 -19.57 13.33 7.35
C ASN A 202 -20.95 12.72 7.03
N LEU A 203 -21.29 11.57 7.62
CA LEU A 203 -22.57 10.90 7.40
C LEU A 203 -23.79 11.80 7.63
N LYS A 204 -23.72 12.67 8.66
CA LYS A 204 -24.80 13.59 9.00
C LYS A 204 -25.12 14.63 7.92
N SER A 205 -24.21 14.82 6.95
CA SER A 205 -24.41 15.74 5.81
C SER A 205 -25.22 15.11 4.68
N PHE A 206 -25.59 13.83 4.79
CA PHE A 206 -26.33 13.10 3.75
C PHE A 206 -27.70 12.67 4.24
N ASP A 207 -28.69 12.84 3.36
CA ASP A 207 -30.04 12.30 3.58
C ASP A 207 -30.10 10.86 3.06
N LEU A 208 -30.07 9.88 3.96
CA LEU A 208 -30.06 8.46 3.62
C LEU A 208 -31.35 7.96 2.94
N ASN A 209 -32.42 8.78 2.91
CA ASN A 209 -33.64 8.45 2.18
C ASN A 209 -33.53 8.73 0.68
N LYS A 210 -32.59 9.59 0.26
CA LYS A 210 -32.35 9.92 -1.13
C LYS A 210 -31.60 8.83 -1.90
N ASN A 211 -31.79 8.83 -3.23
CA ASN A 211 -31.04 7.99 -4.13
C ASN A 211 -29.74 8.68 -4.55
N TYR A 212 -28.64 7.94 -4.59
CA TYR A 212 -27.32 8.45 -4.92
C TYR A 212 -26.76 7.83 -6.18
N LEU A 213 -26.02 8.64 -6.94
CA LEU A 213 -25.11 8.17 -7.99
C LEU A 213 -23.76 7.85 -7.35
N PHE A 214 -23.31 6.61 -7.50
CA PHE A 214 -21.99 6.18 -7.10
C PHE A 214 -20.99 6.33 -8.25
N PHE A 215 -19.89 7.02 -8.01
CA PHE A 215 -18.75 7.01 -8.91
C PHE A 215 -17.45 7.08 -8.11
N CYS A 216 -16.42 6.38 -8.57
CA CYS A 216 -15.11 6.49 -7.92
C CYS A 216 -13.97 6.12 -8.88
N GLY A 217 -12.78 6.69 -8.60
CA GLY A 217 -11.51 6.38 -9.26
C GLY A 217 -10.52 5.63 -8.35
N LEU A 218 -11.04 4.91 -7.34
CA LEU A 218 -10.20 4.16 -6.40
C LEU A 218 -9.71 2.83 -7.00
N GLY A 219 -8.58 2.34 -6.53
CA GLY A 219 -8.03 1.05 -6.93
C GLY A 219 -8.89 -0.16 -6.51
N ASN A 220 -9.80 0.00 -5.53
CA ASN A 220 -10.79 -0.99 -5.12
C ASN A 220 -12.18 -0.35 -4.98
N PRO A 221 -12.94 -0.17 -6.08
CA PRO A 221 -14.27 0.41 -6.07
C PRO A 221 -15.26 -0.38 -5.24
N ASN A 222 -15.16 -1.71 -5.25
CA ASN A 222 -16.09 -2.60 -4.57
C ASN A 222 -16.07 -2.43 -3.04
N GLU A 223 -14.93 -2.11 -2.48
CA GLU A 223 -14.81 -1.90 -1.03
C GLU A 223 -15.45 -0.57 -0.61
N PHE A 224 -15.29 0.46 -1.42
CA PHE A 224 -15.97 1.74 -1.20
C PHE A 224 -17.50 1.59 -1.31
N GLU A 225 -17.97 0.88 -2.31
CA GLU A 225 -19.40 0.57 -2.46
C GLU A 225 -19.95 -0.18 -1.25
N ARG A 226 -19.25 -1.25 -0.80
CA ARG A 226 -19.67 -2.01 0.40
C ARG A 226 -19.74 -1.10 1.62
N THR A 227 -18.81 -0.16 1.77
CA THR A 227 -18.83 0.82 2.85
C THR A 227 -20.11 1.67 2.76
N LEU A 228 -20.46 2.22 1.58
CA LEU A 228 -21.67 3.02 1.42
C LEU A 228 -22.94 2.22 1.73
N LEU A 229 -23.05 1.00 1.21
CA LEU A 229 -24.18 0.11 1.46
C LEU A 229 -24.35 -0.22 2.96
N LYS A 230 -23.22 -0.45 3.66
CA LYS A 230 -23.22 -0.68 5.11
C LYS A 230 -23.79 0.50 5.89
N TYR A 231 -23.53 1.73 5.43
CA TYR A 231 -24.09 2.95 6.00
C TYR A 231 -25.45 3.33 5.40
N LYS A 232 -26.14 2.37 4.76
CA LYS A 232 -27.52 2.48 4.24
C LYS A 232 -27.73 3.50 3.11
N PHE A 233 -26.67 3.86 2.35
CA PHE A 233 -26.83 4.68 1.15
C PHE A 233 -27.59 3.91 0.07
N LYS A 234 -28.60 4.54 -0.52
CA LYS A 234 -29.39 4.00 -1.65
C LYS A 234 -28.69 4.32 -2.97
N ILE A 235 -27.94 3.35 -3.52
CA ILE A 235 -27.20 3.53 -4.78
C ILE A 235 -28.09 3.13 -5.95
N LYS A 236 -28.52 4.11 -6.77
CA LYS A 236 -29.37 3.88 -7.95
C LYS A 236 -28.58 3.64 -9.24
N LYS A 237 -27.43 4.31 -9.42
CA LYS A 237 -26.55 4.16 -10.59
C LYS A 237 -25.10 4.04 -10.14
N LYS A 238 -24.32 3.28 -10.90
CA LYS A 238 -22.88 3.08 -10.68
C LYS A 238 -22.11 3.51 -11.92
N LYS A 239 -21.04 4.28 -11.75
CA LYS A 239 -20.09 4.62 -12.80
C LYS A 239 -18.68 4.47 -12.27
N ASN A 240 -17.96 3.47 -12.75
CA ASN A 240 -16.54 3.35 -12.47
C ASN A 240 -15.78 4.27 -13.41
N ILE A 241 -15.02 5.22 -12.86
CA ILE A 241 -14.10 6.07 -13.63
C ILE A 241 -12.77 5.31 -13.63
N SER A 242 -12.56 4.54 -14.69
CA SER A 242 -11.31 3.80 -14.95
C SER A 242 -10.24 4.72 -15.53
#